data_a751c4afedceaae9e28b868325bf241b
#
_entry.id   a751c4afedceaae9e28b868325bf241b
#
_cell.length_a   1.000
_cell.length_b   1.000
_cell.length_c   1.000
_cell.angle_alpha   90.00
_cell.angle_beta   90.00
_cell.angle_gamma   90.00
#
_symmetry.space_group_name_H-M   'P 1'
#
loop_
_entity.id
_entity.type
_entity.pdbx_description
1 polymer ?
#
loop_
_entity_poly.entity_id
_entity_poly.type
_entity_poly.pdbx_seq_one_letter_code
_entity_poly.pdbx_strand_id
1 'polypeptide(L)'
;MADIVGKDNVLTSPYDLDRYSADALHPFRVYSTTNLADQIAQVVVRPASTDEVAKIVTLANSQKIPLVPYGGGTGVMGGTVPIQGGIIVDVSRMNRVLEINPTDLTARVEAGVVLADLVDALAEHSLMPGHDPYSVPIATVAGAISTNGVGYRAAAFGPMGDQVVALEVVLPDGQILNTRPVPIQSSGPGLNQLFIGSEGSFGIITKATIKVFRMPEAQSFATASFDSFDAGFNAAAELLALGIRPTLLDLTEEDDGILLHLLFEGFTEGVVAQEQRSKQVCADFGGRNIDSEPTLAYWRDRHQSGENYKSTAL
;
A
#
# COMPACT_ATOMS: atom_id res chain seq x y z
N MET A 1 21.17 -17.96 11.65
CA MET A 1 20.24 -17.64 10.54
C MET A 1 20.17 -18.75 9.52
N ALA A 2 21.29 -19.25 8.99
CA ALA A 2 21.28 -20.34 8.00
C ALA A 2 20.56 -21.62 8.45
N ASP A 3 20.60 -21.94 9.74
CA ASP A 3 19.87 -23.11 10.31
C ASP A 3 18.36 -22.89 10.38
N ILE A 4 17.89 -21.63 10.26
CA ILE A 4 16.46 -21.26 10.29
C ILE A 4 15.90 -21.24 8.87
N VAL A 5 16.53 -20.47 7.96
CA VAL A 5 15.97 -20.18 6.62
C VAL A 5 16.69 -20.93 5.48
N GLY A 6 17.75 -21.69 5.78
CA GLY A 6 18.66 -22.27 4.79
C GLY A 6 19.71 -21.27 4.29
N LYS A 7 20.88 -21.79 3.88
CA LYS A 7 22.05 -20.95 3.49
C LYS A 7 21.75 -20.00 2.34
N ASP A 8 21.00 -20.44 1.34
CA ASP A 8 20.67 -19.70 0.13
C ASP A 8 19.71 -18.51 0.39
N ASN A 9 19.16 -18.43 1.59
CA ASN A 9 18.24 -17.38 2.04
C ASN A 9 18.86 -16.44 3.07
N VAL A 10 20.18 -16.48 3.20
CA VAL A 10 20.98 -15.56 4.01
C VAL A 10 21.91 -14.80 3.09
N LEU A 11 21.62 -13.52 2.84
CA LEU A 11 22.38 -12.68 1.92
C LEU A 11 23.36 -11.81 2.70
N THR A 12 24.63 -11.82 2.29
CA THR A 12 25.72 -11.08 2.94
C THR A 12 26.63 -10.38 1.92
N SER A 13 26.30 -10.47 0.62
CA SER A 13 27.10 -9.78 -0.39
C SER A 13 26.93 -8.25 -0.23
N PRO A 14 27.99 -7.45 -0.45
CA PRO A 14 27.88 -6.00 -0.38
C PRO A 14 26.78 -5.44 -1.27
N TYR A 15 26.58 -6.01 -2.44
CA TYR A 15 25.51 -5.63 -3.38
C TYR A 15 24.11 -5.84 -2.79
N ASP A 16 23.87 -7.02 -2.18
CA ASP A 16 22.57 -7.28 -1.56
C ASP A 16 22.33 -6.37 -0.36
N LEU A 17 23.34 -6.22 0.51
CA LEU A 17 23.22 -5.39 1.70
C LEU A 17 22.92 -3.93 1.36
N ASP A 18 23.56 -3.37 0.35
CA ASP A 18 23.31 -2.02 -0.14
C ASP A 18 21.88 -1.89 -0.67
N ARG A 19 21.47 -2.81 -1.56
CA ARG A 19 20.13 -2.82 -2.16
C ARG A 19 18.99 -2.89 -1.13
N TYR A 20 19.16 -3.66 -0.07
CA TYR A 20 18.14 -3.83 0.97
C TYR A 20 18.21 -2.74 2.06
N SER A 21 19.28 -2.00 2.16
CA SER A 21 19.45 -0.95 3.17
C SER A 21 18.85 0.39 2.76
N ALA A 22 18.03 0.41 1.73
CA ALA A 22 17.34 1.58 1.21
C ALA A 22 15.87 1.26 0.90
N ASP A 23 15.04 2.28 0.93
CA ASP A 23 13.71 2.26 0.33
C ASP A 23 13.65 3.24 -0.86
N ALA A 24 12.44 3.64 -1.23
CA ALA A 24 12.23 4.60 -2.30
C ALA A 24 12.41 6.07 -1.86
N LEU A 25 12.81 6.31 -0.62
CA LEU A 25 13.15 7.65 -0.14
C LEU A 25 14.45 8.12 -0.81
N HIS A 26 14.34 9.15 -1.63
CA HIS A 26 15.52 9.76 -2.22
C HIS A 26 16.34 10.46 -1.12
N PRO A 27 17.65 10.18 -0.96
CA PRO A 27 18.49 10.72 0.12
C PRO A 27 18.45 12.25 0.25
N PHE A 28 18.18 12.96 -0.86
CA PHE A 28 18.13 14.43 -0.87
C PHE A 28 16.79 15.02 -0.43
N ARG A 29 15.74 14.20 -0.22
CA ARG A 29 14.40 14.72 0.09
C ARG A 29 14.21 15.14 1.55
N VAL A 30 14.88 14.49 2.49
CA VAL A 30 14.50 14.60 3.90
C VAL A 30 15.64 15.02 4.82
N TYR A 31 16.91 14.68 4.51
CA TYR A 31 18.02 14.90 5.42
C TYR A 31 19.24 15.48 4.71
N SER A 32 19.31 16.80 4.62
CA SER A 32 20.52 17.48 4.13
C SER A 32 21.75 17.26 5.04
N THR A 33 21.55 16.70 6.24
CA THR A 33 22.59 16.56 7.28
C THR A 33 22.81 15.12 7.75
N THR A 34 21.95 14.16 7.35
CA THR A 34 22.08 12.75 7.76
C THR A 34 22.46 11.90 6.55
N ASN A 35 23.64 11.33 6.58
CA ASN A 35 24.08 10.41 5.53
C ASN A 35 23.46 9.02 5.77
N LEU A 36 22.30 8.76 5.17
CA LEU A 36 21.65 7.45 5.24
C LEU A 36 22.42 6.39 4.43
N ALA A 37 23.28 6.80 3.50
CA ALA A 37 24.06 5.87 2.68
C ALA A 37 25.06 5.03 3.49
N ASP A 38 25.41 5.45 4.71
CA ASP A 38 26.32 4.70 5.59
C ASP A 38 25.58 3.71 6.51
N GLN A 39 24.24 3.66 6.43
CA GLN A 39 23.40 2.80 7.28
C GLN A 39 23.14 1.46 6.56
N ILE A 40 24.03 0.49 6.74
CA ILE A 40 23.97 -0.80 6.05
C ILE A 40 23.66 -1.92 7.04
N ALA A 41 22.74 -2.82 6.65
CA ALA A 41 22.45 -4.04 7.39
C ALA A 41 23.67 -4.98 7.43
N GLN A 42 23.78 -5.81 8.46
CA GLN A 42 24.78 -6.86 8.52
C GLN A 42 24.40 -8.13 7.74
N VAL A 43 23.11 -8.37 7.61
CA VAL A 43 22.59 -9.55 6.92
C VAL A 43 21.15 -9.33 6.49
N VAL A 44 20.78 -9.91 5.35
CA VAL A 44 19.38 -10.05 4.93
C VAL A 44 18.98 -11.51 5.06
N VAL A 45 17.84 -11.79 5.67
CA VAL A 45 17.27 -13.14 5.79
C VAL A 45 15.89 -13.18 5.11
N ARG A 46 15.63 -14.28 4.39
CA ARG A 46 14.39 -14.47 3.65
C ARG A 46 13.60 -15.67 4.20
N PRO A 47 12.76 -15.48 5.23
CA PRO A 47 11.92 -16.55 5.76
C PRO A 47 10.81 -16.94 4.77
N ALA A 48 10.39 -18.23 4.82
CA ALA A 48 9.30 -18.78 4.03
C ALA A 48 8.04 -19.06 4.86
N SER A 49 8.08 -18.84 6.17
CA SER A 49 6.95 -19.14 7.07
C SER A 49 6.95 -18.25 8.30
N THR A 50 5.79 -18.14 8.94
CA THR A 50 5.62 -17.47 10.24
C THR A 50 6.53 -18.05 11.31
N ASP A 51 6.72 -19.40 11.33
CA ASP A 51 7.59 -20.07 12.30
C ASP A 51 9.07 -19.70 12.11
N GLU A 52 9.53 -19.52 10.88
CA GLU A 52 10.87 -19.03 10.59
C GLU A 52 11.04 -17.59 11.06
N VAL A 53 10.04 -16.72 10.82
CA VAL A 53 10.04 -15.33 11.33
C VAL A 53 10.09 -15.34 12.86
N ALA A 54 9.28 -16.16 13.54
CA ALA A 54 9.27 -16.26 15.00
C ALA A 54 10.64 -16.67 15.57
N LYS A 55 11.30 -17.65 14.93
CA LYS A 55 12.66 -18.08 15.33
C LYS A 55 13.70 -16.97 15.12
N ILE A 56 13.62 -16.24 14.00
CA ILE A 56 14.50 -15.09 13.73
C ILE A 56 14.32 -14.01 14.80
N VAL A 57 13.07 -13.63 15.09
CA VAL A 57 12.74 -12.62 16.11
C VAL A 57 13.23 -13.05 17.49
N THR A 58 12.96 -14.29 17.89
CA THR A 58 13.43 -14.84 19.19
C THR A 58 14.96 -14.78 19.31
N LEU A 59 15.68 -15.20 18.27
CA LEU A 59 17.14 -15.15 18.26
C LEU A 59 17.64 -13.70 18.34
N ALA A 60 17.11 -12.80 17.52
CA ALA A 60 17.52 -11.40 17.50
C ALA A 60 17.23 -10.71 18.86
N ASN A 61 16.06 -10.98 19.45
CA ASN A 61 15.71 -10.43 20.76
C ASN A 61 16.69 -10.91 21.85
N SER A 62 17.04 -12.21 21.87
CA SER A 62 17.98 -12.79 22.83
C SER A 62 19.38 -12.18 22.73
N GLN A 63 19.78 -11.80 21.54
CA GLN A 63 21.09 -11.21 21.23
C GLN A 63 21.10 -9.69 21.16
N LYS A 64 19.93 -9.03 21.33
CA LYS A 64 19.74 -7.59 21.22
C LYS A 64 20.15 -7.05 19.84
N ILE A 65 19.89 -7.81 18.77
CA ILE A 65 20.17 -7.42 17.39
C ILE A 65 18.94 -6.71 16.80
N PRO A 66 19.09 -5.49 16.24
CA PRO A 66 18.02 -4.80 15.57
C PRO A 66 17.44 -5.61 14.39
N LEU A 67 16.12 -5.53 14.20
CA LEU A 67 15.42 -6.12 13.07
C LEU A 67 14.71 -5.02 12.26
N VAL A 68 14.78 -5.13 10.94
CA VAL A 68 14.04 -4.27 10.02
C VAL A 68 13.24 -5.16 9.07
N PRO A 69 11.90 -5.17 9.17
CA PRO A 69 11.06 -5.86 8.20
C PRO A 69 11.15 -5.22 6.81
N TYR A 70 11.12 -6.04 5.77
CA TYR A 70 11.25 -5.59 4.39
C TYR A 70 10.25 -6.29 3.49
N GLY A 71 9.46 -5.51 2.74
CA GLY A 71 8.56 -5.98 1.70
C GLY A 71 9.06 -5.61 0.31
N GLY A 72 8.33 -4.76 -0.43
CA GLY A 72 8.74 -4.24 -1.74
C GLY A 72 9.79 -3.13 -1.71
N GLY A 73 10.06 -2.52 -0.53
CA GLY A 73 10.94 -1.36 -0.40
C GLY A 73 10.46 -0.11 -1.13
N THR A 74 9.14 0.06 -1.24
CA THR A 74 8.49 1.18 -1.95
C THR A 74 8.12 2.35 -1.03
N GLY A 75 8.41 2.24 0.25
CA GLY A 75 8.22 3.32 1.21
C GLY A 75 9.07 4.53 0.88
N VAL A 76 8.59 5.73 1.26
CA VAL A 76 9.24 7.02 0.98
C VAL A 76 9.58 7.80 2.25
N MET A 77 9.59 7.10 3.41
CA MET A 77 9.85 7.72 4.72
C MET A 77 11.06 7.12 5.45
N GLY A 78 11.82 6.24 4.79
CA GLY A 78 13.00 5.61 5.38
C GLY A 78 12.69 4.46 6.34
N GLY A 79 11.46 3.92 6.34
CA GLY A 79 11.03 2.87 7.27
C GLY A 79 11.79 1.54 7.14
N THR A 80 12.43 1.30 6.01
CA THR A 80 13.27 0.09 5.80
C THR A 80 14.78 0.35 5.94
N VAL A 81 15.20 1.58 6.27
CA VAL A 81 16.61 1.92 6.45
C VAL A 81 17.12 1.38 7.79
N PRO A 82 18.16 0.54 7.82
CA PRO A 82 18.65 -0.07 9.05
C PRO A 82 19.59 0.87 9.82
N ILE A 83 19.05 1.96 10.40
CA ILE A 83 19.82 3.02 11.08
C ILE A 83 20.72 2.55 12.23
N GLN A 84 20.52 1.35 12.74
CA GLN A 84 21.36 0.69 13.74
C GLN A 84 22.02 -0.57 13.21
N GLY A 85 22.06 -0.75 11.88
CA GLY A 85 22.47 -2.01 11.27
C GLY A 85 21.46 -3.13 11.58
N GLY A 86 21.98 -4.34 11.85
CA GLY A 86 21.17 -5.48 12.25
C GLY A 86 20.74 -6.35 11.09
N ILE A 87 19.58 -6.96 11.21
CA ILE A 87 19.05 -7.97 10.29
C ILE A 87 17.86 -7.39 9.54
N ILE A 88 17.89 -7.44 8.21
CA ILE A 88 16.70 -7.21 7.39
C ILE A 88 15.97 -8.53 7.22
N VAL A 89 14.67 -8.52 7.47
CA VAL A 89 13.76 -9.67 7.32
C VAL A 89 12.90 -9.45 6.08
N ASP A 90 13.32 -10.02 4.97
CA ASP A 90 12.62 -9.93 3.69
C ASP A 90 11.54 -11.00 3.58
N VAL A 91 10.27 -10.58 3.52
CA VAL A 91 9.11 -11.48 3.48
C VAL A 91 8.75 -11.96 2.07
N SER A 92 9.54 -11.68 1.05
CA SER A 92 9.23 -11.98 -0.37
C SER A 92 8.96 -13.46 -0.66
N ARG A 93 9.49 -14.40 0.13
CA ARG A 93 9.21 -15.85 0.00
C ARG A 93 7.85 -16.26 0.55
N MET A 94 7.21 -15.41 1.33
CA MET A 94 5.87 -15.62 1.88
C MET A 94 4.85 -14.96 0.94
N ASN A 95 4.69 -15.51 -0.25
CA ASN A 95 4.00 -14.85 -1.38
C ASN A 95 2.76 -15.61 -1.89
N ARG A 96 2.14 -16.44 -1.07
CA ARG A 96 0.97 -17.21 -1.46
C ARG A 96 -0.34 -16.46 -1.16
N VAL A 97 -1.25 -16.44 -2.13
CA VAL A 97 -2.67 -16.17 -1.89
C VAL A 97 -3.27 -17.47 -1.31
N LEU A 98 -3.68 -17.42 -0.05
CA LEU A 98 -4.08 -18.61 0.72
C LEU A 98 -5.55 -18.96 0.52
N GLU A 99 -6.40 -17.93 0.39
CA GLU A 99 -7.84 -18.08 0.25
C GLU A 99 -8.42 -16.82 -0.40
N ILE A 100 -9.36 -17.00 -1.33
CA ILE A 100 -10.24 -15.95 -1.83
C ILE A 100 -11.68 -16.41 -1.54
N ASN A 101 -12.43 -15.61 -0.80
CA ASN A 101 -13.82 -15.90 -0.44
C ASN A 101 -14.75 -14.87 -1.12
N PRO A 102 -15.39 -15.21 -2.26
CA PRO A 102 -16.29 -14.31 -2.97
C PRO A 102 -17.62 -14.04 -2.24
N THR A 103 -17.97 -14.88 -1.26
CA THR A 103 -19.19 -14.68 -0.46
C THR A 103 -18.97 -13.63 0.61
N ASP A 104 -17.87 -13.74 1.35
CA ASP A 104 -17.52 -12.81 2.43
C ASP A 104 -16.78 -11.58 1.91
N LEU A 105 -16.43 -11.57 0.62
CA LEU A 105 -15.61 -10.53 -0.02
C LEU A 105 -14.30 -10.29 0.73
N THR A 106 -13.56 -11.37 0.95
CA THR A 106 -12.25 -11.33 1.63
C THR A 106 -11.21 -12.14 0.88
N ALA A 107 -9.95 -11.74 1.02
CA ALA A 107 -8.80 -12.53 0.62
C ALA A 107 -7.84 -12.70 1.81
N ARG A 108 -7.36 -13.93 2.02
CA ARG A 108 -6.30 -14.23 3.00
C ARG A 108 -5.00 -14.49 2.26
N VAL A 109 -3.97 -13.73 2.62
CA VAL A 109 -2.70 -13.73 1.89
C VAL A 109 -1.51 -13.76 2.84
N GLU A 110 -0.37 -14.21 2.37
CA GLU A 110 0.90 -14.08 3.05
C GLU A 110 1.48 -12.66 2.88
N ALA A 111 2.37 -12.27 3.76
CA ALA A 111 2.93 -10.92 3.88
C ALA A 111 3.60 -10.37 2.61
N GLY A 112 4.31 -11.22 1.90
CA GLY A 112 5.10 -10.88 0.72
C GLY A 112 4.35 -11.00 -0.61
N VAL A 113 3.02 -11.24 -0.59
CA VAL A 113 2.22 -11.19 -1.82
C VAL A 113 2.32 -9.79 -2.42
N VAL A 114 2.78 -9.71 -3.67
CA VAL A 114 2.83 -8.46 -4.41
C VAL A 114 1.42 -8.04 -4.80
N LEU A 115 1.13 -6.74 -4.75
CA LEU A 115 -0.22 -6.24 -5.06
C LEU A 115 -0.64 -6.57 -6.50
N ALA A 116 0.27 -6.58 -7.47
CA ALA A 116 -0.02 -7.00 -8.84
C ALA A 116 -0.50 -8.46 -8.89
N ASP A 117 0.22 -9.39 -8.22
CA ASP A 117 -0.17 -10.80 -8.16
C ASP A 117 -1.54 -10.99 -7.49
N LEU A 118 -1.83 -10.16 -6.49
CA LEU A 118 -3.14 -10.16 -5.83
C LEU A 118 -4.25 -9.66 -6.77
N VAL A 119 -4.00 -8.61 -7.56
CA VAL A 119 -4.94 -8.10 -8.56
C VAL A 119 -5.30 -9.21 -9.55
N ASP A 120 -4.29 -9.91 -10.09
CA ASP A 120 -4.47 -10.99 -11.06
C ASP A 120 -5.26 -12.15 -10.46
N ALA A 121 -4.90 -12.59 -9.24
CA ALA A 121 -5.61 -13.67 -8.56
C ALA A 121 -7.09 -13.32 -8.25
N LEU A 122 -7.38 -12.08 -7.88
CA LEU A 122 -8.74 -11.62 -7.60
C LEU A 122 -9.58 -11.49 -8.88
N ALA A 123 -8.95 -11.11 -10.00
CA ALA A 123 -9.62 -10.95 -11.30
C ALA A 123 -10.25 -12.26 -11.78
N GLU A 124 -9.63 -13.42 -11.49
CA GLU A 124 -10.20 -14.74 -11.80
C GLU A 124 -11.57 -14.98 -11.12
N HIS A 125 -11.84 -14.25 -10.04
CA HIS A 125 -13.09 -14.32 -9.28
C HIS A 125 -14.02 -13.11 -9.51
N SER A 126 -13.75 -12.25 -10.50
CA SER A 126 -14.45 -10.99 -10.73
C SER A 126 -14.40 -10.05 -9.51
N LEU A 127 -13.28 -10.08 -8.81
CA LEU A 127 -12.98 -9.27 -7.64
C LEU A 127 -11.76 -8.37 -7.90
N MET A 128 -11.63 -7.33 -7.08
CA MET A 128 -10.49 -6.42 -7.10
C MET A 128 -10.11 -5.98 -5.68
N PRO A 129 -8.84 -5.56 -5.43
CA PRO A 129 -8.47 -4.89 -4.18
C PRO A 129 -8.95 -3.44 -4.21
N GLY A 130 -9.23 -2.86 -3.04
CA GLY A 130 -9.53 -1.42 -2.92
C GLY A 130 -8.26 -0.56 -2.85
N HIS A 131 -7.11 -1.12 -2.51
CA HIS A 131 -5.83 -0.41 -2.43
C HIS A 131 -5.10 -0.46 -3.78
N ASP A 132 -4.82 0.71 -4.35
CA ASP A 132 -4.25 0.87 -5.70
C ASP A 132 -3.18 1.98 -5.70
N PRO A 133 -1.99 1.75 -5.11
CA PRO A 133 -0.90 2.72 -5.11
C PRO A 133 -0.13 2.69 -6.44
N TYR A 134 0.64 3.76 -6.73
CA TYR A 134 1.55 3.78 -7.89
C TYR A 134 2.51 2.58 -7.92
N SER A 135 2.83 2.03 -6.77
CA SER A 135 3.79 0.94 -6.56
C SER A 135 3.19 -0.47 -6.66
N VAL A 136 1.94 -0.63 -7.16
CA VAL A 136 1.28 -1.94 -7.35
C VAL A 136 2.22 -3.01 -7.93
N PRO A 137 3.09 -2.72 -8.93
CA PRO A 137 3.95 -3.76 -9.51
C PRO A 137 4.93 -4.42 -8.54
N ILE A 138 5.31 -3.75 -7.44
CA ILE A 138 6.36 -4.24 -6.53
C ILE A 138 5.99 -4.16 -5.04
N ALA A 139 4.98 -3.38 -4.66
CA ALA A 139 4.55 -3.26 -3.27
C ALA A 139 3.93 -4.57 -2.77
N THR A 140 4.23 -4.94 -1.52
CA THR A 140 3.65 -6.12 -0.89
C THR A 140 2.46 -5.76 0.00
N VAL A 141 1.55 -6.70 0.19
CA VAL A 141 0.36 -6.51 1.04
C VAL A 141 0.75 -6.08 2.46
N ALA A 142 1.69 -6.78 3.11
CA ALA A 142 2.10 -6.40 4.46
C ALA A 142 2.83 -5.06 4.49
N GLY A 143 3.62 -4.72 3.46
CA GLY A 143 4.23 -3.40 3.33
C GLY A 143 3.18 -2.29 3.26
N ALA A 144 2.16 -2.45 2.41
CA ALA A 144 1.05 -1.50 2.29
C ALA A 144 0.26 -1.33 3.61
N ILE A 145 0.04 -2.43 4.36
CA ILE A 145 -0.60 -2.38 5.69
C ILE A 145 0.31 -1.66 6.69
N SER A 146 1.60 -2.00 6.71
CA SER A 146 2.56 -1.44 7.67
C SER A 146 2.77 0.06 7.51
N THR A 147 2.61 0.61 6.30
CA THR A 147 2.66 2.04 6.03
C THR A 147 1.29 2.72 6.06
N ASN A 148 0.20 1.94 6.19
CA ASN A 148 -1.17 2.40 6.00
C ASN A 148 -1.31 3.20 4.69
N GLY A 149 -0.83 2.62 3.61
CA GLY A 149 -0.68 3.31 2.33
C GLY A 149 -1.99 3.87 1.79
N VAL A 150 -1.91 5.06 1.21
CA VAL A 150 -3.00 5.70 0.46
C VAL A 150 -2.74 5.46 -1.02
N GLY A 151 -3.76 5.00 -1.75
CA GLY A 151 -3.69 4.74 -3.19
C GLY A 151 -4.72 5.57 -3.96
N TYR A 152 -4.70 5.46 -5.27
CA TYR A 152 -5.59 6.20 -6.18
C TYR A 152 -7.08 5.97 -5.91
N ARG A 153 -7.44 4.82 -5.32
CA ARG A 153 -8.82 4.45 -5.00
C ARG A 153 -9.25 4.86 -3.58
N ALA A 154 -8.42 5.61 -2.85
CA ALA A 154 -8.65 5.87 -1.43
C ALA A 154 -9.90 6.72 -1.14
N ALA A 155 -10.35 7.57 -2.06
CA ALA A 155 -11.57 8.35 -1.87
C ALA A 155 -12.83 7.47 -1.75
N ALA A 156 -12.84 6.31 -2.43
CA ALA A 156 -13.94 5.34 -2.37
C ALA A 156 -13.71 4.27 -1.28
N PHE A 157 -12.49 3.74 -1.15
CA PHE A 157 -12.21 2.54 -0.34
C PHE A 157 -11.38 2.80 0.91
N GLY A 158 -10.96 4.04 1.15
CA GLY A 158 -10.07 4.39 2.25
C GLY A 158 -8.60 3.97 2.02
N PRO A 159 -7.72 4.25 2.99
CA PRO A 159 -6.36 3.74 3.00
C PRO A 159 -6.34 2.21 3.17
N MET A 160 -5.15 1.60 3.01
CA MET A 160 -5.01 0.15 3.12
C MET A 160 -5.51 -0.40 4.46
N GLY A 161 -5.35 0.33 5.55
CA GLY A 161 -5.80 -0.07 6.89
C GLY A 161 -7.30 -0.30 7.01
N ASP A 162 -8.13 0.45 6.27
CA ASP A 162 -9.59 0.30 6.28
C ASP A 162 -10.04 -1.02 5.61
N GLN A 163 -9.15 -1.64 4.86
CA GLN A 163 -9.39 -2.91 4.20
C GLN A 163 -8.94 -4.11 5.05
N VAL A 164 -8.20 -3.90 6.13
CA VAL A 164 -7.71 -4.98 6.99
C VAL A 164 -8.82 -5.55 7.86
N VAL A 165 -9.07 -6.85 7.72
CA VAL A 165 -10.01 -7.62 8.54
C VAL A 165 -9.29 -8.31 9.68
N ALA A 166 -8.18 -9.00 9.40
CA ALA A 166 -7.39 -9.70 10.41
C ALA A 166 -5.92 -9.77 10.03
N LEU A 167 -5.08 -9.93 11.03
CA LEU A 167 -3.63 -10.06 10.89
C LEU A 167 -3.10 -11.28 11.65
N GLU A 168 -2.07 -11.90 11.11
CA GLU A 168 -1.14 -12.75 11.84
C GLU A 168 0.18 -11.99 11.96
N VAL A 169 0.67 -11.83 13.18
CA VAL A 169 1.84 -11.00 13.49
C VAL A 169 2.78 -11.73 14.43
N VAL A 170 4.06 -11.72 14.15
CA VAL A 170 5.10 -12.14 15.10
C VAL A 170 5.49 -10.95 15.96
N LEU A 171 5.24 -11.06 17.27
CA LEU A 171 5.54 -10.04 18.26
C LEU A 171 7.05 -10.00 18.59
N PRO A 172 7.57 -8.92 19.21
CA PRO A 172 9.00 -8.75 19.49
C PRO A 172 9.62 -9.84 20.39
N ASP A 173 8.82 -10.60 21.12
CA ASP A 173 9.24 -11.75 21.93
C ASP A 173 9.21 -13.09 21.16
N GLY A 174 8.79 -13.07 19.89
CA GLY A 174 8.63 -14.24 19.03
C GLY A 174 7.28 -14.95 19.15
N GLN A 175 6.36 -14.48 19.98
CA GLN A 175 5.00 -15.03 20.03
C GLN A 175 4.23 -14.67 18.77
N ILE A 176 3.34 -15.58 18.34
CA ILE A 176 2.48 -15.38 17.17
C ILE A 176 1.10 -14.91 17.65
N LEU A 177 0.73 -13.71 17.28
CA LEU A 177 -0.60 -13.14 17.51
C LEU A 177 -1.47 -13.35 16.27
N ASN A 178 -2.66 -13.92 16.48
CA ASN A 178 -3.71 -13.94 15.45
C ASN A 178 -4.88 -13.08 15.91
N THR A 179 -5.24 -12.08 15.14
CA THR A 179 -6.46 -11.30 15.39
C THR A 179 -7.67 -12.04 14.79
N ARG A 180 -8.88 -11.69 15.24
CA ARG A 180 -10.10 -12.37 14.77
C ARG A 180 -10.50 -11.86 13.38
N PRO A 181 -10.82 -12.76 12.42
CA PRO A 181 -11.22 -12.37 11.07
C PRO A 181 -12.70 -11.92 11.02
N VAL A 182 -13.04 -10.87 11.75
CA VAL A 182 -14.38 -10.27 11.78
C VAL A 182 -14.28 -8.78 11.45
N PRO A 183 -15.19 -8.24 10.62
CA PRO A 183 -15.13 -6.85 10.17
C PRO A 183 -15.22 -5.82 11.31
N ILE A 184 -16.02 -6.11 12.35
CA ILE A 184 -16.24 -5.23 13.50
C ILE A 184 -16.26 -6.08 14.76
N GLN A 185 -15.48 -5.69 15.74
CA GLN A 185 -15.50 -6.29 17.09
C GLN A 185 -16.11 -5.32 18.09
N SER A 186 -17.11 -5.80 18.84
CA SER A 186 -17.76 -5.02 19.91
C SER A 186 -17.06 -5.19 21.25
N SER A 187 -16.09 -6.11 21.38
CA SER A 187 -15.41 -6.44 22.63
C SER A 187 -13.91 -6.22 22.52
N GLY A 188 -13.38 -5.43 23.43
CA GLY A 188 -11.96 -5.11 23.53
C GLY A 188 -11.47 -4.11 22.47
N PRO A 189 -10.20 -3.69 22.56
CA PRO A 189 -9.59 -2.83 21.56
C PRO A 189 -9.36 -3.60 20.24
N GLY A 190 -9.47 -2.90 19.11
CA GLY A 190 -9.12 -3.44 17.77
C GLY A 190 -7.61 -3.59 17.63
N LEU A 191 -7.08 -4.79 17.85
CA LEU A 191 -5.63 -5.03 17.85
C LEU A 191 -4.98 -4.80 16.48
N ASN A 192 -5.73 -4.89 15.37
CA ASN A 192 -5.20 -4.57 14.04
C ASN A 192 -4.60 -3.17 13.99
N GLN A 193 -5.21 -2.21 14.69
CA GLN A 193 -4.79 -0.81 14.70
C GLN A 193 -3.39 -0.58 15.30
N LEU A 194 -2.87 -1.52 16.09
CA LEU A 194 -1.50 -1.45 16.61
C LEU A 194 -0.45 -1.69 15.52
N PHE A 195 -0.81 -2.43 14.49
CA PHE A 195 0.13 -2.88 13.44
C PHE A 195 -0.04 -2.11 12.14
N ILE A 196 -1.22 -1.55 11.89
CA ILE A 196 -1.50 -0.70 10.72
C ILE A 196 -0.73 0.62 10.89
N GLY A 197 0.11 0.97 9.90
CA GLY A 197 0.92 2.18 9.96
C GLY A 197 2.08 2.15 10.96
N SER A 198 2.40 0.97 11.54
CA SER A 198 3.46 0.82 12.54
C SER A 198 4.86 0.64 11.95
N GLU A 199 4.97 0.42 10.65
CA GLU A 199 6.23 0.17 9.91
C GLU A 199 7.11 -0.92 10.58
N GLY A 200 6.47 -1.94 11.15
CA GLY A 200 7.14 -3.05 11.80
C GLY A 200 7.61 -2.82 13.24
N SER A 201 7.35 -1.63 13.83
CA SER A 201 7.81 -1.28 15.18
C SER A 201 7.23 -2.17 16.29
N PHE A 202 6.01 -2.71 16.09
CA PHE A 202 5.32 -3.52 17.09
C PHE A 202 5.30 -5.02 16.77
N GLY A 203 5.78 -5.41 15.61
CA GLY A 203 5.84 -6.81 15.18
C GLY A 203 5.92 -6.93 13.67
N ILE A 204 6.17 -8.15 13.19
CA ILE A 204 6.28 -8.47 11.78
C ILE A 204 4.99 -9.15 11.33
N ILE A 205 4.24 -8.49 10.43
CA ILE A 205 3.05 -9.08 9.81
C ILE A 205 3.48 -10.24 8.92
N THR A 206 2.87 -11.40 9.09
CA THR A 206 3.17 -12.60 8.31
C THR A 206 2.02 -13.05 7.42
N LYS A 207 0.78 -12.75 7.82
CA LYS A 207 -0.42 -12.95 7.00
C LYS A 207 -1.43 -11.84 7.25
N ALA A 208 -2.27 -11.60 6.27
CA ALA A 208 -3.40 -10.69 6.39
C ALA A 208 -4.66 -11.29 5.77
N THR A 209 -5.80 -11.00 6.37
CA THR A 209 -7.12 -11.12 5.73
C THR A 209 -7.60 -9.72 5.43
N ILE A 210 -7.86 -9.43 4.17
CA ILE A 210 -8.28 -8.11 3.69
C ILE A 210 -9.64 -8.18 3.00
N LYS A 211 -10.37 -7.07 3.01
CA LYS A 211 -11.56 -6.87 2.20
C LYS A 211 -11.17 -6.80 0.74
N VAL A 212 -12.00 -7.39 -0.10
CA VAL A 212 -11.94 -7.26 -1.55
C VAL A 212 -13.30 -6.83 -2.07
N PHE A 213 -13.36 -6.33 -3.28
CA PHE A 213 -14.54 -5.69 -3.84
C PHE A 213 -14.91 -6.34 -5.17
N ARG A 214 -16.16 -6.28 -5.55
CA ARG A 214 -16.60 -6.73 -6.89
C ARG A 214 -16.01 -5.79 -7.94
N MET A 215 -15.63 -6.34 -9.08
CA MET A 215 -15.31 -5.50 -10.24
C MET A 215 -16.53 -4.64 -10.61
N PRO A 216 -16.34 -3.37 -10.97
CA PRO A 216 -17.42 -2.48 -11.33
C PRO A 216 -18.08 -2.90 -12.65
N GLU A 217 -19.40 -2.71 -12.78
CA GLU A 217 -20.14 -2.92 -14.03
C GLU A 217 -19.85 -1.82 -15.04
N ALA A 218 -19.62 -0.60 -14.54
CA ALA A 218 -19.38 0.58 -15.35
C ALA A 218 -18.31 1.46 -14.74
N GLN A 219 -17.62 2.20 -15.60
CA GLN A 219 -16.66 3.22 -15.26
C GLN A 219 -16.97 4.51 -16.04
N SER A 220 -16.79 5.66 -15.42
CA SER A 220 -16.85 6.95 -16.10
C SER A 220 -15.71 7.84 -15.62
N PHE A 221 -15.03 8.44 -16.60
CA PHE A 221 -13.94 9.38 -16.39
C PHE A 221 -14.45 10.82 -16.66
N ALA A 222 -14.10 11.73 -15.77
CA ALA A 222 -14.42 13.15 -15.93
C ALA A 222 -13.23 14.01 -15.55
N THR A 223 -13.02 15.09 -16.28
CA THR A 223 -12.01 16.09 -15.99
C THR A 223 -12.67 17.47 -15.88
N ALA A 224 -12.36 18.21 -14.81
CA ALA A 224 -12.73 19.60 -14.66
C ALA A 224 -11.48 20.47 -14.55
N SER A 225 -11.42 21.56 -15.31
CA SER A 225 -10.33 22.53 -15.27
C SER A 225 -10.76 23.76 -14.47
N PHE A 226 -9.84 24.30 -13.66
CA PHE A 226 -10.09 25.45 -12.78
C PHE A 226 -9.07 26.56 -13.01
N ASP A 227 -9.47 27.82 -12.70
CA ASP A 227 -8.58 28.98 -12.79
C ASP A 227 -7.71 29.17 -11.52
N SER A 228 -8.03 28.45 -10.42
CA SER A 228 -7.24 28.45 -9.18
C SER A 228 -7.32 27.11 -8.46
N PHE A 229 -6.25 26.76 -7.74
CA PHE A 229 -6.20 25.55 -6.92
C PHE A 229 -7.30 25.55 -5.84
N ASP A 230 -7.55 26.69 -5.20
CA ASP A 230 -8.59 26.83 -4.18
C ASP A 230 -9.99 26.52 -4.73
N ALA A 231 -10.31 26.92 -5.95
CA ALA A 231 -11.60 26.61 -6.57
C ALA A 231 -11.75 25.10 -6.80
N GLY A 232 -10.72 24.45 -7.34
CA GLY A 232 -10.71 22.99 -7.55
C GLY A 232 -10.78 22.23 -6.22
N PHE A 233 -10.03 22.67 -5.21
CA PHE A 233 -10.04 22.07 -3.87
C PHE A 233 -11.42 22.19 -3.21
N ASN A 234 -12.06 23.36 -3.28
CA ASN A 234 -13.39 23.57 -2.73
C ASN A 234 -14.45 22.72 -3.44
N ALA A 235 -14.36 22.56 -4.76
CA ALA A 235 -15.22 21.64 -5.51
C ALA A 235 -15.03 20.20 -5.05
N ALA A 236 -13.79 19.71 -4.90
CA ALA A 236 -13.47 18.38 -4.40
C ALA A 236 -14.01 18.15 -2.97
N ALA A 237 -13.84 19.14 -2.08
CA ALA A 237 -14.35 19.11 -0.72
C ALA A 237 -15.89 19.02 -0.68
N GLU A 238 -16.59 19.78 -1.54
CA GLU A 238 -18.05 19.72 -1.65
C GLU A 238 -18.54 18.38 -2.15
N LEU A 239 -17.86 17.76 -3.14
CA LEU A 239 -18.19 16.40 -3.59
C LEU A 239 -18.20 15.41 -2.42
N LEU A 240 -17.15 15.44 -1.60
CA LEU A 240 -17.03 14.57 -0.42
C LEU A 240 -18.09 14.89 0.64
N ALA A 241 -18.40 16.18 0.86
CA ALA A 241 -19.43 16.63 1.80
C ALA A 241 -20.83 16.16 1.39
N LEU A 242 -21.12 16.12 0.09
CA LEU A 242 -22.35 15.56 -0.45
C LEU A 242 -22.44 14.02 -0.40
N GLY A 243 -21.38 13.37 0.07
CA GLY A 243 -21.32 11.90 0.14
C GLY A 243 -20.94 11.23 -1.18
N ILE A 244 -20.57 11.99 -2.21
CA ILE A 244 -20.04 11.43 -3.45
C ILE A 244 -18.63 10.91 -3.18
N ARG A 245 -18.39 9.68 -3.57
CA ARG A 245 -17.10 9.00 -3.36
C ARG A 245 -16.55 8.51 -4.69
N PRO A 246 -15.90 9.40 -5.47
CA PRO A 246 -15.23 8.96 -6.69
C PRO A 246 -14.16 7.91 -6.36
N THR A 247 -13.94 6.98 -7.24
CA THR A 247 -12.82 6.02 -7.09
C THR A 247 -11.49 6.74 -7.17
N LEU A 248 -11.32 7.63 -8.17
CA LEU A 248 -10.21 8.57 -8.25
C LEU A 248 -10.75 9.98 -7.95
N LEU A 249 -10.10 10.67 -7.04
CA LEU A 249 -10.28 12.09 -6.75
C LEU A 249 -8.88 12.69 -6.57
N ASP A 250 -8.38 13.35 -7.58
CA ASP A 250 -7.05 13.95 -7.55
C ASP A 250 -7.08 15.34 -8.19
N LEU A 251 -6.46 16.32 -7.53
CA LEU A 251 -6.35 17.69 -8.00
C LEU A 251 -4.88 17.97 -8.27
N THR A 252 -4.54 18.15 -9.55
CA THR A 252 -3.19 18.42 -10.00
C THR A 252 -3.02 19.86 -10.44
N GLU A 253 -1.81 20.40 -10.26
CA GLU A 253 -1.37 21.67 -10.81
C GLU A 253 -0.15 21.39 -11.68
N GLU A 254 -0.34 21.50 -12.98
CA GLU A 254 0.66 21.23 -14.01
C GLU A 254 0.76 22.42 -14.99
N ASP A 255 1.69 22.34 -15.95
CA ASP A 255 1.90 23.40 -16.95
C ASP A 255 0.62 23.74 -17.73
N ASP A 256 -0.27 22.77 -17.91
CA ASP A 256 -1.56 22.92 -18.62
C ASP A 256 -2.69 23.49 -17.74
N GLY A 257 -2.42 23.79 -16.47
CA GLY A 257 -3.37 24.36 -15.53
C GLY A 257 -3.74 23.45 -14.37
N ILE A 258 -4.87 23.79 -13.72
CA ILE A 258 -5.36 23.06 -12.55
C ILE A 258 -6.47 22.11 -13.00
N LEU A 259 -6.25 20.81 -12.82
CA LEU A 259 -7.16 19.77 -13.25
C LEU A 259 -7.64 18.94 -12.07
N LEU A 260 -8.96 18.75 -11.97
CA LEU A 260 -9.58 17.78 -11.07
C LEU A 260 -9.92 16.51 -11.86
N HIS A 261 -9.23 15.42 -11.51
CA HIS A 261 -9.41 14.10 -12.09
C HIS A 261 -10.41 13.29 -11.28
N LEU A 262 -11.45 12.81 -11.94
CA LEU A 262 -12.52 12.03 -11.32
C LEU A 262 -12.74 10.73 -12.08
N LEU A 263 -12.78 9.60 -11.34
CA LEU A 263 -13.24 8.31 -11.84
C LEU A 263 -14.40 7.84 -10.96
N PHE A 264 -15.47 7.44 -11.59
CA PHE A 264 -16.61 6.79 -10.94
C PHE A 264 -16.69 5.34 -11.39
N GLU A 265 -16.81 4.43 -10.43
CA GLU A 265 -16.93 3.00 -10.66
C GLU A 265 -18.11 2.44 -9.87
N GLY A 266 -18.86 1.48 -10.44
CA GLY A 266 -19.96 0.82 -9.76
C GLY A 266 -21.08 0.38 -10.70
N PHE A 267 -22.32 0.46 -10.23
CA PHE A 267 -23.50 0.20 -11.06
C PHE A 267 -23.69 1.30 -12.09
N THR A 268 -24.16 0.95 -13.27
CA THR A 268 -24.32 1.89 -14.38
C THR A 268 -25.12 3.14 -13.98
N GLU A 269 -26.26 2.97 -13.30
CA GLU A 269 -27.12 4.09 -12.88
C GLU A 269 -26.42 4.97 -11.83
N GLY A 270 -25.70 4.35 -10.91
CA GLY A 270 -24.93 5.07 -9.87
C GLY A 270 -23.78 5.88 -10.45
N VAL A 271 -23.05 5.32 -11.39
CA VAL A 271 -21.95 5.99 -12.09
C VAL A 271 -22.46 7.21 -12.84
N VAL A 272 -23.52 7.09 -13.63
CA VAL A 272 -24.14 8.19 -14.38
C VAL A 272 -24.62 9.30 -13.45
N ALA A 273 -25.30 8.95 -12.36
CA ALA A 273 -25.81 9.94 -11.41
C ALA A 273 -24.69 10.71 -10.69
N GLN A 274 -23.65 9.99 -10.25
CA GLN A 274 -22.50 10.60 -9.57
C GLN A 274 -21.72 11.52 -10.51
N GLU A 275 -21.44 11.07 -11.73
CA GLU A 275 -20.76 11.88 -12.74
C GLU A 275 -21.54 13.17 -13.04
N GLN A 276 -22.85 13.06 -13.31
CA GLN A 276 -23.69 14.21 -13.62
C GLN A 276 -23.71 15.22 -12.46
N ARG A 277 -23.86 14.73 -11.23
CA ARG A 277 -23.85 15.60 -10.05
C ARG A 277 -22.50 16.27 -9.86
N SER A 278 -21.41 15.55 -10.06
CA SER A 278 -20.05 16.09 -9.92
C SER A 278 -19.75 17.17 -10.95
N LYS A 279 -20.18 16.98 -12.20
CA LYS A 279 -20.05 18.01 -13.23
C LYS A 279 -20.78 19.32 -12.85
N GLN A 280 -21.96 19.21 -12.22
CA GLN A 280 -22.68 20.38 -11.72
C GLN A 280 -21.93 21.05 -10.58
N VAL A 281 -21.46 20.30 -9.59
CA VAL A 281 -20.67 20.84 -8.48
C VAL A 281 -19.41 21.55 -8.99
N CYS A 282 -18.66 20.92 -9.89
CA CYS A 282 -17.48 21.57 -10.46
C CYS A 282 -17.83 22.91 -11.12
N ALA A 283 -18.95 22.98 -11.88
CA ALA A 283 -19.41 24.21 -12.52
C ALA A 283 -19.82 25.29 -11.49
N ASP A 284 -20.48 24.90 -10.39
CA ASP A 284 -20.90 25.81 -9.33
C ASP A 284 -19.69 26.48 -8.62
N PHE A 285 -18.52 25.82 -8.64
CA PHE A 285 -17.25 26.35 -8.13
C PHE A 285 -16.35 26.97 -9.24
N GLY A 286 -16.93 27.28 -10.41
CA GLY A 286 -16.22 27.95 -11.50
C GLY A 286 -15.36 27.03 -12.37
N GLY A 287 -15.49 25.71 -12.19
CA GLY A 287 -14.82 24.72 -13.04
C GLY A 287 -15.48 24.58 -14.41
N ARG A 288 -14.66 24.28 -15.39
CA ARG A 288 -15.08 23.94 -16.75
C ARG A 288 -14.92 22.43 -16.95
N ASN A 289 -16.02 21.74 -17.23
CA ASN A 289 -15.94 20.33 -17.62
C ASN A 289 -15.31 20.27 -19.02
N ILE A 290 -14.21 19.56 -19.14
CA ILE A 290 -13.47 19.37 -20.39
C ILE A 290 -13.54 17.89 -20.83
N ASP A 291 -12.87 17.55 -21.91
CA ASP A 291 -12.73 16.15 -22.35
C ASP A 291 -12.11 15.28 -21.24
N SER A 292 -12.51 14.01 -21.19
CA SER A 292 -12.03 13.07 -20.16
C SER A 292 -10.65 12.47 -20.46
N GLU A 293 -10.07 12.72 -21.63
CA GLU A 293 -8.78 12.16 -22.04
C GLU A 293 -7.65 12.41 -21.01
N PRO A 294 -7.51 13.62 -20.41
CA PRO A 294 -6.49 13.82 -19.37
C PRO A 294 -6.62 12.86 -18.19
N THR A 295 -7.84 12.68 -17.68
CA THR A 295 -8.07 11.74 -16.57
C THR A 295 -7.88 10.29 -17.00
N LEU A 296 -8.23 9.93 -18.22
CA LEU A 296 -8.05 8.60 -18.77
C LEU A 296 -6.56 8.27 -18.94
N ALA A 297 -5.77 9.21 -19.44
CA ALA A 297 -4.31 9.09 -19.56
C ALA A 297 -3.67 8.97 -18.17
N TYR A 298 -4.03 9.85 -17.23
CA TYR A 298 -3.58 9.81 -15.85
C TYR A 298 -3.83 8.44 -15.20
N TRP A 299 -5.05 7.91 -15.34
CA TRP A 299 -5.42 6.59 -14.82
C TRP A 299 -4.65 5.45 -15.46
N ARG A 300 -4.50 5.47 -16.80
CA ARG A 300 -3.78 4.44 -17.54
C ARG A 300 -2.31 4.36 -17.14
N ASP A 301 -1.69 5.52 -16.92
CA ASP A 301 -0.24 5.62 -16.74
C ASP A 301 0.18 5.61 -15.25
N ARG A 302 -0.78 5.55 -14.31
CA ARG A 302 -0.57 5.68 -12.86
C ARG A 302 0.44 4.71 -12.23
N HIS A 303 0.72 3.58 -12.85
CA HIS A 303 1.67 2.59 -12.35
C HIS A 303 3.04 2.59 -13.06
N GLN A 304 3.21 3.38 -14.11
CA GLN A 304 4.45 3.36 -14.93
C GLN A 304 5.71 3.70 -14.12
N SER A 305 5.61 4.60 -13.15
CA SER A 305 6.74 4.94 -12.28
C SER A 305 7.05 3.85 -11.26
N GLY A 306 6.10 2.95 -10.96
CA GLY A 306 6.24 1.93 -9.92
C GLY A 306 7.30 0.88 -10.20
N GLU A 307 7.46 0.46 -11.46
CA GLU A 307 8.43 -0.56 -11.87
C GLU A 307 9.88 -0.05 -11.77
N ASN A 308 10.11 1.21 -12.05
CA ASN A 308 11.44 1.82 -12.17
C ASN A 308 11.87 2.59 -10.91
N TYR A 309 11.03 2.64 -9.88
CA TYR A 309 11.24 3.53 -8.75
C TYR A 309 12.54 3.24 -7.98
N LYS A 310 12.90 1.97 -7.82
CA LYS A 310 14.19 1.58 -7.21
C LYS A 310 15.39 1.79 -8.13
N SER A 311 15.21 1.70 -9.45
CA SER A 311 16.31 1.88 -10.41
C SER A 311 16.67 3.34 -10.64
N THR A 312 15.76 4.28 -10.30
CA THR A 312 16.00 5.73 -10.41
C THR A 312 16.39 6.37 -9.07
N ALA A 313 16.25 5.64 -7.95
CA ALA A 313 16.62 6.11 -6.61
C ALA A 313 18.06 5.74 -6.22
N LEU A 314 18.74 4.92 -6.99
CA LEU A 314 20.15 4.57 -6.90
C LEU A 314 20.94 5.24 -8.02
#